data_9a05fa663d64c976192508b49f5eb432
#
_entry.id   9a05fa663d64c976192508b49f5eb432
#
_cell.length_a   1.000
_cell.length_b   1.000
_cell.length_c   1.000
_cell.angle_alpha   90.00
_cell.angle_beta   90.00
_cell.angle_gamma   90.00
#
_symmetry.space_group_name_H-M   'P 1'
#
loop_
_entity.id
_entity.type
_entity.pdbx_description
1 polymer ?
#
loop_
_entity_poly.entity_id
_entity_poly.type
_entity_poly.pdbx_seq_one_letter_code
_entity_poly.pdbx_strand_id
1 'polypeptide(L)'
;MNQASSSKNSPSGKSDGVVIVTGASGNLGQAVVSKFINEGYKVIGTVIPNDPVPMIFPEDSFEKVIVDLMNEEDSASFIRSIVDKYKSIDAAILTVGGFAMGKIADTSTADIFKQYKLNFETTYNTARPVFVQMMKQNRGRIFMIGSRPGLDTRNSKGMVAYGLGKSLIFRLAELMNNEAKDHNVVTSVVIPSTIDTPQNRKSMPDSDPSNWVKPEAIADIIYFHCTDKAAVLREPLIKVYGNS
;
A
#
# COMPACT_ATOMS: atom_id res chain seq x y z
N MET A 1 -2.64 -58.01 3.73
CA MET A 1 -2.76 -57.14 2.56
C MET A 1 -3.36 -55.83 3.01
N ASN A 2 -2.52 -54.86 3.40
CA ASN A 2 -2.97 -53.54 3.82
C ASN A 2 -2.68 -52.59 2.67
N GLN A 3 -3.75 -52.02 2.08
CA GLN A 3 -3.65 -50.96 1.11
C GLN A 3 -3.44 -49.63 1.85
N ALA A 4 -2.28 -49.04 1.69
CA ALA A 4 -2.00 -47.68 2.11
C ALA A 4 -2.67 -46.74 1.15
N SER A 5 -3.65 -45.98 1.65
CA SER A 5 -4.28 -44.87 0.93
C SER A 5 -3.29 -43.72 0.85
N SER A 6 -2.77 -43.46 -0.34
CA SER A 6 -1.98 -42.27 -0.65
C SER A 6 -2.92 -41.04 -0.60
N SER A 7 -2.82 -40.23 0.42
CA SER A 7 -3.41 -38.90 0.44
C SER A 7 -2.68 -38.04 -0.58
N LYS A 8 -3.34 -37.76 -1.70
CA LYS A 8 -2.91 -36.73 -2.65
C LYS A 8 -2.97 -35.38 -1.95
N ASN A 9 -1.81 -34.79 -1.67
CA ASN A 9 -1.71 -33.38 -1.32
C ASN A 9 -2.28 -32.55 -2.49
N SER A 10 -3.46 -31.98 -2.30
CA SER A 10 -3.99 -30.94 -3.17
C SER A 10 -3.10 -29.71 -3.06
N PRO A 11 -2.82 -28.99 -4.18
CA PRO A 11 -2.11 -27.73 -4.10
C PRO A 11 -2.97 -26.73 -3.30
N SER A 12 -2.29 -25.93 -2.49
CA SER A 12 -2.80 -24.89 -1.59
C SER A 12 -4.10 -24.26 -2.06
N GLY A 13 -5.14 -24.36 -1.21
CA GLY A 13 -6.46 -23.82 -1.50
C GLY A 13 -6.38 -22.34 -1.88
N LYS A 14 -7.21 -21.93 -2.86
CA LYS A 14 -7.45 -20.53 -3.18
C LYS A 14 -7.70 -19.78 -1.88
N SER A 15 -6.97 -18.70 -1.65
CA SER A 15 -7.26 -17.77 -0.58
C SER A 15 -8.57 -17.06 -0.93
N ASP A 16 -9.62 -17.23 -0.13
CA ASP A 16 -10.86 -16.43 -0.25
C ASP A 16 -10.67 -15.02 0.32
N GLY A 17 -9.42 -14.61 0.55
CA GLY A 17 -9.06 -13.33 1.16
C GLY A 17 -9.32 -12.14 0.24
N VAL A 18 -9.70 -11.01 0.84
CA VAL A 18 -10.00 -9.75 0.15
C VAL A 18 -8.92 -8.72 0.44
N VAL A 19 -8.38 -8.14 -0.64
CA VAL A 19 -7.31 -7.15 -0.58
C VAL A 19 -7.72 -5.87 -1.28
N ILE A 20 -7.51 -4.74 -0.60
CA ILE A 20 -7.71 -3.41 -1.17
C ILE A 20 -6.35 -2.85 -1.60
N VAL A 21 -6.27 -2.33 -2.82
CA VAL A 21 -5.10 -1.61 -3.34
C VAL A 21 -5.54 -0.23 -3.82
N THR A 22 -5.13 0.83 -3.13
CA THR A 22 -5.40 2.19 -3.63
C THR A 22 -4.35 2.60 -4.67
N GLY A 23 -4.74 3.41 -5.65
CA GLY A 23 -3.84 3.78 -6.74
C GLY A 23 -3.39 2.57 -7.58
N ALA A 24 -4.33 1.65 -7.82
CA ALA A 24 -4.08 0.36 -8.48
C ALA A 24 -3.50 0.49 -9.90
N SER A 25 -3.75 1.60 -10.59
CA SER A 25 -3.22 1.90 -11.93
C SER A 25 -1.76 2.39 -11.93
N GLY A 26 -1.23 2.81 -10.76
CA GLY A 26 0.18 3.21 -10.62
C GLY A 26 1.15 2.04 -10.76
N ASN A 27 2.44 2.31 -11.03
CA ASN A 27 3.43 1.24 -11.26
C ASN A 27 3.55 0.26 -10.07
N LEU A 28 3.60 0.77 -8.84
CA LEU A 28 3.60 -0.07 -7.64
C LEU A 28 2.23 -0.74 -7.44
N GLY A 29 1.14 0.00 -7.64
CA GLY A 29 -0.22 -0.52 -7.52
C GLY A 29 -0.46 -1.74 -8.41
N GLN A 30 -0.08 -1.66 -9.69
CA GLN A 30 -0.21 -2.77 -10.64
C GLN A 30 0.60 -4.01 -10.22
N ALA A 31 1.84 -3.82 -9.74
CA ALA A 31 2.67 -4.92 -9.26
C ALA A 31 2.04 -5.61 -8.03
N VAL A 32 1.49 -4.82 -7.10
CA VAL A 32 0.78 -5.34 -5.94
C VAL A 32 -0.49 -6.08 -6.35
N VAL A 33 -1.32 -5.51 -7.23
CA VAL A 33 -2.52 -6.17 -7.77
C VAL A 33 -2.17 -7.50 -8.40
N SER A 34 -1.17 -7.51 -9.31
CA SER A 34 -0.70 -8.74 -9.98
C SER A 34 -0.25 -9.80 -8.98
N LYS A 35 0.55 -9.40 -7.98
CA LYS A 35 1.04 -10.32 -6.95
C LYS A 35 -0.10 -10.97 -6.19
N PHE A 36 -1.03 -10.21 -5.65
CA PHE A 36 -2.11 -10.76 -4.85
C PHE A 36 -3.11 -11.59 -5.66
N ILE A 37 -3.39 -11.24 -6.91
CA ILE A 37 -4.19 -12.07 -7.83
C ILE A 37 -3.50 -13.42 -8.06
N ASN A 38 -2.20 -13.43 -8.34
CA ASN A 38 -1.43 -14.67 -8.56
C ASN A 38 -1.40 -15.58 -7.31
N GLU A 39 -1.54 -15.00 -6.12
CA GLU A 39 -1.62 -15.73 -4.87
C GLU A 39 -3.07 -16.11 -4.49
N GLY A 40 -4.04 -15.86 -5.38
CA GLY A 40 -5.42 -16.32 -5.25
C GLY A 40 -6.36 -15.40 -4.47
N TYR A 41 -5.97 -14.15 -4.19
CA TYR A 41 -6.83 -13.18 -3.52
C TYR A 41 -7.81 -12.51 -4.48
N LYS A 42 -8.97 -12.11 -3.96
CA LYS A 42 -9.83 -11.11 -4.60
C LYS A 42 -9.26 -9.73 -4.32
N VAL A 43 -8.89 -9.00 -5.37
CA VAL A 43 -8.29 -7.67 -5.25
C VAL A 43 -9.29 -6.61 -5.70
N ILE A 44 -9.51 -5.60 -4.85
CA ILE A 44 -10.29 -4.41 -5.15
C ILE A 44 -9.32 -3.24 -5.32
N GLY A 45 -9.18 -2.77 -6.57
CA GLY A 45 -8.27 -1.68 -6.93
C GLY A 45 -8.99 -0.36 -7.12
N THR A 46 -8.59 0.70 -6.37
CA THR A 46 -9.13 2.03 -6.64
C THR A 46 -8.31 2.77 -7.69
N VAL A 47 -9.01 3.50 -8.54
CA VAL A 47 -8.44 4.42 -9.54
C VAL A 47 -9.14 5.78 -9.45
N ILE A 48 -8.50 6.83 -9.94
CA ILE A 48 -9.10 8.16 -10.06
C ILE A 48 -10.13 8.20 -11.21
N PRO A 49 -11.07 9.14 -11.18
CA PRO A 49 -11.94 9.38 -12.34
C PRO A 49 -11.12 9.65 -13.61
N ASN A 50 -11.56 9.08 -14.73
CA ASN A 50 -10.92 9.22 -16.04
C ASN A 50 -9.46 8.76 -16.10
N ASP A 51 -9.07 7.79 -15.26
CA ASP A 51 -7.73 7.21 -15.31
C ASP A 51 -7.46 6.57 -16.68
N PRO A 52 -6.43 7.03 -17.41
CA PRO A 52 -6.15 6.55 -18.76
C PRO A 52 -5.47 5.18 -18.79
N VAL A 53 -5.01 4.68 -17.64
CA VAL A 53 -4.23 3.44 -17.57
C VAL A 53 -5.17 2.24 -17.63
N PRO A 54 -5.04 1.36 -18.63
CA PRO A 54 -5.85 0.16 -18.70
C PRO A 54 -5.46 -0.82 -17.58
N MET A 55 -6.47 -1.34 -16.89
CA MET A 55 -6.32 -2.38 -15.87
C MET A 55 -6.90 -3.67 -16.44
N ILE A 56 -6.02 -4.53 -16.98
CA ILE A 56 -6.42 -5.79 -17.65
C ILE A 56 -6.09 -6.94 -16.71
N PHE A 57 -7.06 -7.30 -15.85
CA PHE A 57 -6.99 -8.43 -14.94
C PHE A 57 -8.27 -9.28 -15.05
N PRO A 58 -8.24 -10.58 -14.65
CA PRO A 58 -9.44 -11.42 -14.67
C PRO A 58 -10.54 -10.85 -13.76
N GLU A 59 -11.76 -10.71 -14.26
CA GLU A 59 -12.91 -10.14 -13.54
C GLU A 59 -13.23 -10.89 -12.24
N ASP A 60 -13.05 -12.21 -12.22
CA ASP A 60 -13.26 -13.02 -11.03
C ASP A 60 -12.30 -12.67 -9.89
N SER A 61 -11.09 -12.20 -10.22
CA SER A 61 -10.03 -11.93 -9.24
C SER A 61 -9.81 -10.44 -8.99
N PHE A 62 -10.28 -9.57 -9.88
CA PHE A 62 -10.07 -8.11 -9.78
C PHE A 62 -11.39 -7.33 -9.92
N GLU A 63 -11.54 -6.31 -9.09
CA GLU A 63 -12.62 -5.33 -9.19
C GLU A 63 -12.02 -3.92 -9.20
N LYS A 64 -12.26 -3.18 -10.27
CA LYS A 64 -11.86 -1.78 -10.39
C LYS A 64 -12.95 -0.87 -9.87
N VAL A 65 -12.62 0.02 -8.94
CA VAL A 65 -13.56 1.01 -8.38
C VAL A 65 -12.99 2.41 -8.54
N ILE A 66 -13.82 3.33 -9.03
CA ILE A 66 -13.46 4.74 -9.17
C ILE A 66 -13.82 5.45 -7.85
N VAL A 67 -12.82 6.04 -7.18
CA VAL A 67 -13.01 6.73 -5.89
C VAL A 67 -12.11 7.95 -5.83
N ASP A 68 -12.67 9.08 -5.41
CA ASP A 68 -11.87 10.24 -4.98
C ASP A 68 -11.45 10.06 -3.52
N LEU A 69 -10.22 9.60 -3.31
CA LEU A 69 -9.69 9.38 -1.96
C LEU A 69 -9.35 10.69 -1.21
N MET A 70 -9.40 11.85 -1.85
CA MET A 70 -9.35 13.15 -1.16
C MET A 70 -10.69 13.51 -0.50
N ASN A 71 -11.77 12.82 -0.87
CA ASN A 71 -13.06 12.94 -0.24
C ASN A 71 -13.22 11.86 0.84
N GLU A 72 -13.38 12.29 2.10
CA GLU A 72 -13.53 11.38 3.25
C GLU A 72 -14.77 10.49 3.13
N GLU A 73 -15.91 11.07 2.71
CA GLU A 73 -17.17 10.33 2.60
C GLU A 73 -17.15 9.31 1.45
N ASP A 74 -16.55 9.66 0.30
CA ASP A 74 -16.37 8.72 -0.82
C ASP A 74 -15.51 7.53 -0.39
N SER A 75 -14.40 7.79 0.32
CA SER A 75 -13.53 6.77 0.88
C SER A 75 -14.26 5.88 1.89
N ALA A 76 -15.04 6.47 2.80
CA ALA A 76 -15.80 5.73 3.79
C ALA A 76 -16.92 4.90 3.15
N SER A 77 -17.63 5.45 2.15
CA SER A 77 -18.67 4.76 1.40
C SER A 77 -18.11 3.58 0.60
N PHE A 78 -16.96 3.77 -0.03
CA PHE A 78 -16.23 2.72 -0.71
C PHE A 78 -15.94 1.54 0.24
N ILE A 79 -15.33 1.80 1.40
CA ILE A 79 -14.99 0.74 2.36
C ILE A 79 -16.25 0.05 2.89
N ARG A 80 -17.34 0.80 3.19
CA ARG A 80 -18.62 0.21 3.58
C ARG A 80 -19.13 -0.77 2.52
N SER A 81 -19.12 -0.39 1.24
CA SER A 81 -19.58 -1.24 0.15
C SER A 81 -18.79 -2.55 0.04
N ILE A 82 -17.46 -2.50 0.27
CA ILE A 82 -16.61 -3.69 0.27
C ILE A 82 -16.95 -4.59 1.46
N VAL A 83 -17.11 -4.02 2.65
CA VAL A 83 -17.49 -4.77 3.86
C VAL A 83 -18.88 -5.40 3.71
N ASP A 84 -19.83 -4.69 3.12
CA ASP A 84 -21.19 -5.22 2.88
C ASP A 84 -21.17 -6.39 1.89
N LYS A 85 -20.31 -6.33 0.88
CA LYS A 85 -20.19 -7.36 -0.17
C LYS A 85 -19.38 -8.58 0.29
N TYR A 86 -18.19 -8.33 0.86
CA TYR A 86 -17.20 -9.38 1.14
C TYR A 86 -17.06 -9.76 2.61
N LYS A 87 -17.67 -9.01 3.53
CA LYS A 87 -17.70 -9.21 4.99
C LYS A 87 -16.38 -9.00 5.72
N SER A 88 -15.23 -9.12 5.06
CA SER A 88 -13.92 -8.91 5.66
C SER A 88 -12.93 -8.28 4.68
N ILE A 89 -11.86 -7.67 5.23
CA ILE A 89 -10.72 -7.13 4.50
C ILE A 89 -9.46 -7.73 5.14
N ASP A 90 -8.70 -8.52 4.41
CA ASP A 90 -7.51 -9.20 4.94
C ASP A 90 -6.25 -8.33 4.86
N ALA A 91 -6.12 -7.57 3.77
CA ALA A 91 -5.06 -6.57 3.65
C ALA A 91 -5.53 -5.30 2.91
N ALA A 92 -4.89 -4.18 3.23
CA ALA A 92 -5.05 -2.92 2.50
C ALA A 92 -3.67 -2.31 2.21
N ILE A 93 -3.39 -2.07 0.94
CA ILE A 93 -2.12 -1.52 0.46
C ILE A 93 -2.40 -0.13 -0.12
N LEU A 94 -1.96 0.91 0.59
CA LEU A 94 -2.29 2.30 0.31
C LEU A 94 -1.13 2.94 -0.46
N THR A 95 -1.19 2.83 -1.81
CA THR A 95 -0.07 3.27 -2.67
C THR A 95 -0.21 4.68 -3.23
N VAL A 96 -1.35 5.35 -3.00
CA VAL A 96 -1.56 6.72 -3.49
C VAL A 96 -0.56 7.68 -2.86
N GLY A 97 0.03 8.52 -3.69
CA GLY A 97 0.97 9.54 -3.27
C GLY A 97 1.66 10.17 -4.47
N GLY A 98 2.43 11.21 -4.21
CA GLY A 98 3.20 11.92 -5.25
C GLY A 98 4.39 12.63 -4.67
N PHE A 99 5.38 12.85 -5.51
CA PHE A 99 6.64 13.50 -5.17
C PHE A 99 6.65 14.97 -5.59
N ALA A 100 7.30 15.81 -4.80
CA ALA A 100 7.60 17.20 -5.18
C ALA A 100 8.93 17.64 -4.57
N MET A 101 9.69 18.42 -5.35
CA MET A 101 10.87 19.15 -4.88
C MET A 101 10.47 20.56 -4.44
N GLY A 102 11.17 21.09 -3.44
CA GLY A 102 11.03 22.45 -2.95
C GLY A 102 11.92 22.68 -1.74
N LYS A 103 12.78 23.71 -1.79
CA LYS A 103 13.58 24.16 -0.65
C LYS A 103 12.71 24.98 0.31
N ILE A 104 13.17 25.23 1.53
CA ILE A 104 12.44 26.08 2.52
C ILE A 104 12.05 27.44 1.94
N ALA A 105 12.98 28.10 1.23
CA ALA A 105 12.73 29.43 0.66
C ALA A 105 11.67 29.44 -0.45
N ASP A 106 11.49 28.30 -1.14
CA ASP A 106 10.68 28.19 -2.36
C ASP A 106 9.38 27.42 -2.12
N THR A 107 9.14 26.92 -0.89
CA THR A 107 7.97 26.11 -0.53
C THR A 107 6.92 26.97 0.17
N SER A 108 5.80 27.21 -0.49
CA SER A 108 4.66 27.93 0.08
C SER A 108 3.82 27.01 0.99
N THR A 109 2.97 27.63 1.82
CA THR A 109 1.94 26.91 2.58
C THR A 109 1.00 26.09 1.67
N ALA A 110 0.69 26.62 0.49
CA ALA A 110 -0.14 25.91 -0.50
C ALA A 110 0.54 24.62 -0.99
N ASP A 111 1.87 24.63 -1.21
CA ASP A 111 2.63 23.43 -1.58
C ASP A 111 2.62 22.39 -0.46
N ILE A 112 2.73 22.83 0.80
CA ILE A 112 2.63 21.95 1.96
C ILE A 112 1.25 21.28 2.00
N PHE A 113 0.18 22.04 1.87
CA PHE A 113 -1.18 21.49 1.87
C PHE A 113 -1.44 20.57 0.67
N LYS A 114 -0.90 20.87 -0.50
CA LYS A 114 -0.99 19.98 -1.67
C LYS A 114 -0.36 18.63 -1.40
N GLN A 115 0.85 18.61 -0.83
CA GLN A 115 1.54 17.36 -0.49
C GLN A 115 0.89 16.63 0.70
N TYR A 116 0.37 17.36 1.68
CA TYR A 116 -0.44 16.81 2.77
C TYR A 116 -1.67 16.08 2.21
N LYS A 117 -2.49 16.74 1.38
CA LYS A 117 -3.68 16.13 0.78
C LYS A 117 -3.34 14.87 0.00
N LEU A 118 -2.37 14.97 -0.91
CA LEU A 118 -2.03 13.86 -1.81
C LEU A 118 -1.41 12.66 -1.07
N ASN A 119 -0.53 12.90 -0.09
CA ASN A 119 0.24 11.81 0.53
C ASN A 119 -0.32 11.34 1.87
N PHE A 120 -0.94 12.23 2.66
CA PHE A 120 -1.44 11.88 3.99
C PHE A 120 -2.97 11.77 4.03
N GLU A 121 -3.71 12.77 3.55
CA GLU A 121 -5.16 12.78 3.66
C GLU A 121 -5.80 11.61 2.91
N THR A 122 -5.35 11.31 1.66
CA THR A 122 -5.81 10.14 0.90
C THR A 122 -5.53 8.82 1.65
N THR A 123 -4.36 8.74 2.29
CA THR A 123 -3.99 7.58 3.10
C THR A 123 -4.88 7.47 4.34
N TYR A 124 -5.09 8.55 5.07
CA TYR A 124 -5.90 8.58 6.28
C TYR A 124 -7.38 8.26 6.01
N ASN A 125 -7.97 8.88 4.97
CA ASN A 125 -9.36 8.67 4.58
C ASN A 125 -9.67 7.19 4.27
N THR A 126 -8.69 6.46 3.75
CA THR A 126 -8.83 5.02 3.50
C THR A 126 -8.43 4.18 4.71
N ALA A 127 -7.31 4.50 5.35
CA ALA A 127 -6.77 3.72 6.47
C ALA A 127 -7.74 3.66 7.66
N ARG A 128 -8.38 4.77 8.00
CA ARG A 128 -9.30 4.87 9.13
C ARG A 128 -10.48 3.88 9.04
N PRO A 129 -11.32 3.87 8.00
CA PRO A 129 -12.43 2.93 7.92
C PRO A 129 -11.96 1.48 7.75
N VAL A 130 -10.85 1.22 7.06
CA VAL A 130 -10.24 -0.12 6.99
C VAL A 130 -9.79 -0.58 8.36
N PHE A 131 -9.09 0.25 9.12
CA PHE A 131 -8.65 -0.07 10.48
C PHE A 131 -9.81 -0.40 11.40
N VAL A 132 -10.86 0.42 11.40
CA VAL A 132 -12.07 0.17 12.19
C VAL A 132 -12.69 -1.19 11.85
N GLN A 133 -12.73 -1.56 10.57
CA GLN A 133 -13.22 -2.87 10.15
C GLN A 133 -12.28 -4.00 10.61
N MET A 134 -10.97 -3.84 10.46
CA MET A 134 -9.99 -4.84 10.88
C MET A 134 -10.00 -5.05 12.40
N MET A 135 -10.20 -4.00 13.19
CA MET A 135 -10.38 -4.10 14.63
C MET A 135 -11.63 -4.93 14.99
N LYS A 136 -12.77 -4.72 14.32
CA LYS A 136 -14.00 -5.50 14.53
C LYS A 136 -13.82 -6.98 14.21
N GLN A 137 -13.08 -7.30 13.16
CA GLN A 137 -12.80 -8.69 12.73
C GLN A 137 -11.60 -9.32 13.45
N ASN A 138 -10.89 -8.54 14.31
CA ASN A 138 -9.69 -8.93 15.05
C ASN A 138 -8.55 -9.49 14.19
N ARG A 139 -8.44 -9.04 12.94
CA ARG A 139 -7.35 -9.41 12.03
C ARG A 139 -7.24 -8.42 10.89
N GLY A 140 -6.02 -8.23 10.38
CA GLY A 140 -5.77 -7.44 9.17
C GLY A 140 -4.35 -6.93 9.07
N ARG A 141 -3.97 -6.55 7.86
CA ARG A 141 -2.66 -5.97 7.54
C ARG A 141 -2.87 -4.71 6.71
N ILE A 142 -2.35 -3.59 7.19
CA ILE A 142 -2.38 -2.31 6.49
C ILE A 142 -0.96 -1.92 6.12
N PHE A 143 -0.76 -1.58 4.86
CA PHE A 143 0.53 -1.11 4.35
C PHE A 143 0.37 0.29 3.77
N MET A 144 1.17 1.21 4.27
CA MET A 144 1.28 2.58 3.78
C MET A 144 2.64 2.77 3.13
N ILE A 145 2.71 3.54 2.04
CA ILE A 145 3.99 3.82 1.38
C ILE A 145 4.59 5.10 1.95
N GLY A 146 5.63 4.94 2.72
CA GLY A 146 6.47 6.01 3.23
C GLY A 146 7.54 6.44 2.23
N SER A 147 8.54 7.15 2.74
CA SER A 147 9.74 7.53 1.98
C SER A 147 10.88 7.82 2.92
N ARG A 148 12.14 7.78 2.42
CA ARG A 148 13.31 8.21 3.19
C ARG A 148 13.19 9.64 3.71
N PRO A 149 12.78 10.65 2.88
CA PRO A 149 12.60 12.03 3.35
C PRO A 149 11.54 12.20 4.45
N GLY A 150 10.56 11.32 4.53
CA GLY A 150 9.58 11.31 5.62
C GLY A 150 10.08 10.64 6.88
N LEU A 151 11.03 9.68 6.75
CA LEU A 151 11.59 8.95 7.88
C LEU A 151 12.68 9.75 8.61
N ASP A 152 13.59 10.35 7.85
CA ASP A 152 14.71 11.13 8.39
C ASP A 152 15.15 12.23 7.43
N THR A 153 15.99 13.16 7.92
CA THR A 153 16.41 14.34 7.17
C THR A 153 17.69 14.15 6.34
N ARG A 154 18.38 13.02 6.43
CA ARG A 154 19.70 12.81 5.78
C ARG A 154 19.67 12.96 4.27
N ASN A 155 18.57 12.60 3.62
CA ASN A 155 18.40 12.66 2.18
C ASN A 155 17.17 13.50 1.77
N SER A 156 16.77 14.50 2.58
CA SER A 156 15.53 15.27 2.37
C SER A 156 15.77 16.72 1.92
N LYS A 157 17.01 17.07 1.59
CA LYS A 157 17.35 18.44 1.12
C LYS A 157 16.52 18.78 -0.13
N GLY A 158 15.77 19.88 -0.05
CA GLY A 158 14.90 20.31 -1.15
C GLY A 158 13.61 19.50 -1.31
N MET A 159 13.13 18.84 -0.25
CA MET A 159 11.89 18.04 -0.27
C MET A 159 10.97 18.41 0.90
N VAL A 160 10.83 19.72 1.17
CA VAL A 160 10.15 20.20 2.39
C VAL A 160 8.71 19.73 2.48
N ALA A 161 7.86 20.10 1.53
CA ALA A 161 6.45 19.75 1.56
C ALA A 161 6.22 18.23 1.48
N TYR A 162 6.98 17.54 0.62
CA TYR A 162 6.92 16.09 0.48
C TYR A 162 7.34 15.37 1.76
N GLY A 163 8.49 15.75 2.33
CA GLY A 163 9.00 15.16 3.57
C GLY A 163 8.04 15.32 4.74
N LEU A 164 7.42 16.52 4.89
CA LEU A 164 6.40 16.78 5.89
C LEU A 164 5.16 15.89 5.68
N GLY A 165 4.62 15.83 4.47
CA GLY A 165 3.45 14.98 4.16
C GLY A 165 3.73 13.50 4.44
N LYS A 166 4.90 12.99 4.05
CA LYS A 166 5.29 11.59 4.29
C LYS A 166 5.64 11.30 5.75
N SER A 167 6.10 12.28 6.54
CA SER A 167 6.41 12.06 7.96
C SER A 167 5.17 11.73 8.80
N LEU A 168 4.01 12.28 8.45
CA LEU A 168 2.74 12.01 9.12
C LEU A 168 2.30 10.54 9.00
N ILE A 169 2.68 9.85 7.91
CA ILE A 169 2.36 8.43 7.68
C ILE A 169 3.00 7.56 8.76
N PHE A 170 4.24 7.84 9.14
CA PHE A 170 4.95 7.10 10.19
C PHE A 170 4.25 7.25 11.54
N ARG A 171 3.90 8.49 11.91
CA ARG A 171 3.18 8.75 13.15
C ARG A 171 1.79 8.10 13.17
N LEU A 172 1.08 8.12 12.04
CA LEU A 172 -0.21 7.44 11.91
C LEU A 172 -0.08 5.93 12.15
N ALA A 173 0.92 5.28 11.54
CA ALA A 173 1.15 3.85 11.74
C ALA A 173 1.45 3.50 13.20
N GLU A 174 2.26 4.31 13.89
CA GLU A 174 2.55 4.15 15.32
C GLU A 174 1.27 4.25 16.18
N LEU A 175 0.43 5.25 15.92
CA LEU A 175 -0.84 5.45 16.65
C LEU A 175 -1.79 4.27 16.42
N MET A 176 -1.96 3.82 15.17
CA MET A 176 -2.80 2.68 14.83
C MET A 176 -2.30 1.38 15.49
N ASN A 177 -0.99 1.11 15.48
CA ASN A 177 -0.44 -0.07 16.15
C ASN A 177 -0.57 0.01 17.68
N ASN A 178 -0.50 1.20 18.27
CA ASN A 178 -0.73 1.39 19.70
C ASN A 178 -2.17 1.04 20.09
N GLU A 179 -3.16 1.50 19.30
CA GLU A 179 -4.57 1.15 19.50
C GLU A 179 -4.85 -0.33 19.25
N ALA A 180 -4.11 -0.98 18.33
CA ALA A 180 -4.30 -2.38 17.98
C ALA A 180 -3.47 -3.37 18.83
N LYS A 181 -2.91 -2.95 19.97
CA LYS A 181 -1.93 -3.73 20.75
C LYS A 181 -2.39 -5.14 21.10
N ASP A 182 -3.66 -5.32 21.42
CA ASP A 182 -4.23 -6.62 21.83
C ASP A 182 -4.99 -7.31 20.69
N HIS A 183 -4.81 -6.84 19.45
CA HIS A 183 -5.49 -7.34 18.25
C HIS A 183 -4.50 -7.90 17.23
N ASN A 184 -4.95 -8.83 16.39
CA ASN A 184 -4.16 -9.31 15.26
C ASN A 184 -4.25 -8.34 14.06
N VAL A 185 -4.16 -7.04 14.32
CA VAL A 185 -4.12 -5.98 13.31
C VAL A 185 -2.76 -5.32 13.34
N VAL A 186 -2.11 -5.21 12.19
CA VAL A 186 -0.77 -4.62 12.08
C VAL A 186 -0.76 -3.60 10.94
N THR A 187 -0.31 -2.39 11.26
CA THR A 187 -0.07 -1.32 10.29
C THR A 187 1.43 -1.16 10.08
N SER A 188 1.87 -1.29 8.84
CA SER A 188 3.29 -1.19 8.45
C SER A 188 3.51 -0.05 7.47
N VAL A 189 4.66 0.60 7.55
CA VAL A 189 5.11 1.57 6.55
C VAL A 189 6.22 0.96 5.72
N VAL A 190 5.97 0.79 4.43
CA VAL A 190 6.97 0.36 3.45
C VAL A 190 7.72 1.58 2.97
N ILE A 191 9.04 1.56 3.08
CA ILE A 191 9.93 2.69 2.79
C ILE A 191 10.86 2.28 1.65
N PRO A 192 10.46 2.48 0.40
CA PRO A 192 11.35 2.20 -0.73
C PRO A 192 12.43 3.28 -0.85
N SER A 193 13.54 2.89 -1.45
CA SER A 193 14.42 3.86 -2.12
C SER A 193 13.77 4.30 -3.44
N THR A 194 14.56 4.68 -4.43
CA THR A 194 14.01 4.97 -5.76
C THR A 194 13.38 3.72 -6.36
N ILE A 195 12.09 3.81 -6.69
CA ILE A 195 11.38 2.72 -7.35
C ILE A 195 11.69 2.77 -8.86
N ASP A 196 12.03 1.64 -9.44
CA ASP A 196 12.29 1.52 -10.88
C ASP A 196 10.98 1.62 -11.66
N THR A 197 10.68 2.81 -12.13
CA THR A 197 9.47 3.10 -12.90
C THR A 197 9.82 3.90 -14.16
N PRO A 198 9.03 3.79 -15.24
CA PRO A 198 9.22 4.61 -16.43
C PRO A 198 9.30 6.12 -16.14
N GLN A 199 8.48 6.59 -15.18
CA GLN A 199 8.47 7.99 -14.78
C GLN A 199 9.79 8.39 -14.09
N ASN A 200 10.32 7.57 -13.17
CA ASN A 200 11.58 7.85 -12.49
C ASN A 200 12.77 7.78 -13.46
N ARG A 201 12.78 6.80 -14.37
CA ARG A 201 13.80 6.73 -15.44
C ARG A 201 13.80 7.98 -16.31
N LYS A 202 12.61 8.51 -16.65
CA LYS A 202 12.50 9.75 -17.45
C LYS A 202 12.93 10.99 -16.67
N SER A 203 12.65 11.07 -15.37
CA SER A 203 13.00 12.25 -14.54
C SER A 203 14.46 12.24 -14.05
N MET A 204 15.12 11.10 -14.08
CA MET A 204 16.53 10.92 -13.67
C MET A 204 17.34 10.16 -14.74
N PRO A 205 17.51 10.73 -15.96
CA PRO A 205 18.11 10.00 -17.09
C PRO A 205 19.58 9.64 -16.87
N ASP A 206 20.28 10.40 -16.04
CA ASP A 206 21.71 10.20 -15.75
C ASP A 206 21.95 9.24 -14.55
N SER A 207 20.89 8.73 -13.92
CA SER A 207 21.00 7.79 -12.80
C SER A 207 21.02 6.36 -13.30
N ASP A 208 21.85 5.51 -12.67
CA ASP A 208 21.84 4.06 -12.95
C ASP A 208 20.66 3.38 -12.27
N PRO A 209 19.68 2.86 -13.04
CA PRO A 209 18.52 2.20 -12.45
C PRO A 209 18.80 0.77 -11.92
N SER A 210 20.00 0.23 -12.12
CA SER A 210 20.36 -1.10 -11.61
C SER A 210 20.32 -1.20 -10.08
N ASN A 211 20.46 -0.06 -9.40
CA ASN A 211 20.37 0.06 -7.94
C ASN A 211 18.96 0.37 -7.42
N TRP A 212 18.00 0.60 -8.32
CA TRP A 212 16.63 0.94 -7.93
C TRP A 212 15.82 -0.30 -7.57
N VAL A 213 14.79 -0.10 -6.79
CA VAL A 213 13.92 -1.19 -6.33
C VAL A 213 12.80 -1.42 -7.34
N LYS A 214 12.67 -2.66 -7.81
CA LYS A 214 11.57 -3.03 -8.70
C LYS A 214 10.24 -3.04 -7.93
N PRO A 215 9.13 -2.56 -8.54
CA PRO A 215 7.79 -2.62 -7.94
C PRO A 215 7.40 -4.03 -7.50
N GLU A 216 7.77 -5.05 -8.28
CA GLU A 216 7.48 -6.46 -8.01
C GLU A 216 8.17 -6.94 -6.72
N ALA A 217 9.42 -6.53 -6.46
CA ALA A 217 10.12 -6.87 -5.24
C ALA A 217 9.45 -6.26 -3.99
N ILE A 218 8.89 -5.05 -4.12
CA ILE A 218 8.11 -4.42 -3.05
C ILE A 218 6.82 -5.22 -2.82
N ALA A 219 6.13 -5.61 -3.90
CA ALA A 219 4.90 -6.39 -3.83
C ALA A 219 5.13 -7.76 -3.17
N ASP A 220 6.25 -8.44 -3.46
CA ASP A 220 6.64 -9.70 -2.82
C ASP A 220 6.87 -9.54 -1.32
N ILE A 221 7.54 -8.46 -0.91
CA ILE A 221 7.76 -8.15 0.52
C ILE A 221 6.43 -7.88 1.23
N ILE A 222 5.55 -7.08 0.63
CA ILE A 222 4.21 -6.80 1.18
C ILE A 222 3.43 -8.11 1.34
N TYR A 223 3.41 -8.95 0.31
CA TYR A 223 2.73 -10.24 0.35
C TYR A 223 3.29 -11.14 1.45
N PHE A 224 4.62 -11.24 1.58
CA PHE A 224 5.25 -12.02 2.65
C PHE A 224 4.70 -11.63 4.04
N HIS A 225 4.54 -10.33 4.30
CA HIS A 225 4.00 -9.84 5.58
C HIS A 225 2.50 -10.12 5.77
N CYS A 226 1.79 -10.60 4.74
CA CYS A 226 0.41 -11.09 4.83
C CYS A 226 0.32 -12.59 5.09
N THR A 227 1.43 -13.34 5.02
CA THR A 227 1.46 -14.80 5.21
C THR A 227 1.60 -15.19 6.69
N ASP A 228 1.24 -16.43 7.01
CA ASP A 228 1.42 -17.01 8.35
C ASP A 228 2.89 -17.02 8.80
N LYS A 229 3.84 -17.08 7.86
CA LYS A 229 5.29 -17.00 8.15
C LYS A 229 5.69 -15.67 8.80
N ALA A 230 4.93 -14.62 8.54
CA ALA A 230 5.15 -13.28 9.09
C ALA A 230 4.19 -12.95 10.26
N ALA A 231 3.37 -13.89 10.73
CA ALA A 231 2.34 -13.64 11.74
C ALA A 231 2.87 -13.06 13.06
N VAL A 232 4.13 -13.35 13.40
CA VAL A 232 4.80 -12.86 14.62
C VAL A 232 5.45 -11.48 14.44
N LEU A 233 5.56 -10.97 13.21
CA LEU A 233 6.20 -9.69 12.95
C LEU A 233 5.26 -8.55 13.31
N ARG A 234 5.79 -7.62 14.09
CA ARG A 234 5.10 -6.40 14.55
C ARG A 234 5.86 -5.14 14.15
N GLU A 235 6.82 -5.28 13.22
CA GLU A 235 7.67 -4.17 12.78
C GLU A 235 6.88 -3.23 11.87
N PRO A 236 6.65 -1.99 12.27
CA PRO A 236 5.89 -1.03 11.46
C PRO A 236 6.71 -0.42 10.31
N LEU A 237 8.05 -0.59 10.29
CA LEU A 237 8.93 0.07 9.32
C LEU A 237 9.69 -0.96 8.46
N ILE A 238 9.28 -1.08 7.21
CA ILE A 238 9.87 -2.03 6.26
C ILE A 238 10.73 -1.26 5.25
N LYS A 239 12.06 -1.25 5.47
CA LYS A 239 13.01 -0.54 4.62
C LYS A 239 13.36 -1.40 3.40
N VAL A 240 13.00 -0.93 2.21
CA VAL A 240 13.24 -1.62 0.94
C VAL A 240 14.16 -0.74 0.08
N TYR A 241 15.45 -0.83 0.34
CA TYR A 241 16.40 0.13 -0.23
C TYR A 241 17.19 -0.41 -1.42
N GLY A 242 17.21 -1.74 -1.62
CA GLY A 242 18.11 -2.34 -2.62
C GLY A 242 19.56 -2.01 -2.28
N ASN A 243 20.31 -1.62 -3.30
CA ASN A 243 21.72 -1.21 -3.18
C ASN A 243 21.90 0.33 -3.14
N SER A 244 20.85 1.11 -2.87
CA SER A 244 20.88 2.59 -2.94
C SER A 244 20.68 3.26 -1.58
#